data_febe1aec559f0f4649ac65d820cfc25e
#
_entry.id   febe1aec559f0f4649ac65d820cfc25e
#
_cell.length_a   1.000
_cell.length_b   1.000
_cell.length_c   1.000
_cell.angle_alpha   90.00
_cell.angle_beta   90.00
_cell.angle_gamma   90.00
#
_symmetry.space_group_name_H-M   'P 1'
#
loop_
_entity.id
_entity.type
_entity.pdbx_description
1 polymer ?
#
loop_
_entity_poly.entity_id
_entity_poly.type
_entity_poly.pdbx_seq_one_letter_code
_entity_poly.pdbx_strand_id
1 'polypeptide(L)'
;MTVTTDEPVEGQRARWADDWVELLSSMRFAISLLTIICIASVIGTVLKQQEPINNYVNQFGPFWSEVFGKLDLYAVYSAWWFLLILAFLVVSTSLCIMRNTPKILNDLRTFKENVREQSLKAFGHKAEAALPADAQTEARRIGEALVAAGWRVKLQSRPTPSGEGWMVAAKVGVANKLGYLAAHSAIVLVCIGGLLDGDLVVRAQMWFSGKTVFSGGGLISDVPAQHRLSVDNPTFRGNLLVTEGGRASTVILSQPTGVLLQDLPFTVELKKFVVDYYSTGMPKLFA
;
A
#
# COMPACT_ATOMS: atom_id res chain seq x y z
N MET A 1 28.05 32.82 -40.32
CA MET A 1 27.59 31.43 -40.35
C MET A 1 27.73 30.88 -38.95
N THR A 2 26.67 30.95 -38.15
CA THR A 2 26.60 30.44 -36.78
C THR A 2 26.01 29.02 -36.85
N VAL A 3 26.83 28.04 -36.57
CA VAL A 3 26.40 26.64 -36.47
C VAL A 3 25.74 26.48 -35.09
N THR A 4 24.43 26.37 -35.07
CA THR A 4 23.67 25.91 -33.93
C THR A 4 23.83 24.39 -33.88
N THR A 5 24.62 23.90 -32.92
CA THR A 5 24.67 22.49 -32.55
C THR A 5 23.39 22.16 -31.77
N ASP A 6 22.48 21.40 -32.38
CA ASP A 6 21.40 20.76 -31.70
C ASP A 6 21.96 19.76 -30.68
N GLU A 7 21.83 20.07 -29.39
CA GLU A 7 22.08 19.08 -28.35
C GLU A 7 21.02 17.96 -28.40
N PRO A 8 21.40 16.72 -28.22
CA PRO A 8 20.51 15.58 -28.45
C PRO A 8 19.37 15.53 -27.43
N VAL A 9 18.16 15.30 -27.94
CA VAL A 9 16.88 15.15 -27.22
C VAL A 9 16.90 14.06 -26.11
N GLU A 10 17.90 13.22 -26.06
CA GLU A 10 18.08 12.16 -25.05
C GLU A 10 18.33 12.71 -23.62
N GLY A 11 19.09 13.79 -23.48
CA GLY A 11 19.37 14.40 -22.17
C GLY A 11 18.13 15.04 -21.51
N GLN A 12 17.15 15.44 -22.30
CA GLN A 12 15.94 16.08 -21.81
C GLN A 12 14.93 15.03 -21.32
N ARG A 13 14.83 13.87 -21.99
CA ARG A 13 13.98 12.75 -21.59
C ARG A 13 14.46 12.10 -20.28
N ALA A 14 15.76 11.98 -20.07
CA ALA A 14 16.32 11.45 -18.83
C ALA A 14 15.99 12.36 -17.62
N ARG A 15 16.07 13.68 -17.77
CA ARG A 15 15.70 14.65 -16.72
C ARG A 15 14.24 14.56 -16.30
N TRP A 16 13.33 14.43 -17.26
CA TRP A 16 11.89 14.30 -16.97
C TRP A 16 11.58 13.03 -16.17
N ALA A 17 12.20 11.92 -16.52
CA ALA A 17 12.02 10.66 -15.78
C ALA A 17 12.53 10.78 -14.33
N ASP A 18 13.67 11.40 -14.13
CA ASP A 18 14.25 11.63 -12.80
C ASP A 18 13.37 12.56 -11.96
N ASP A 19 12.85 13.63 -12.54
CA ASP A 19 11.94 14.57 -11.87
C ASP A 19 10.63 13.89 -11.44
N TRP A 20 10.06 13.03 -12.30
CA TRP A 20 8.87 12.24 -11.96
C TRP A 20 9.14 11.23 -10.86
N VAL A 21 10.27 10.53 -10.90
CA VAL A 21 10.68 9.58 -9.85
C VAL A 21 10.90 10.32 -8.53
N GLU A 22 11.50 11.51 -8.56
CA GLU A 22 11.71 12.34 -7.37
C GLU A 22 10.38 12.79 -6.78
N LEU A 23 9.44 13.28 -7.61
CA LEU A 23 8.10 13.67 -7.18
C LEU A 23 7.35 12.48 -6.56
N LEU A 24 7.28 11.35 -7.28
CA LEU A 24 6.58 10.15 -6.84
C LEU A 24 7.20 9.53 -5.58
N SER A 25 8.51 9.67 -5.38
CA SER A 25 9.21 9.20 -4.17
C SER A 25 9.18 10.22 -3.03
N SER A 26 8.49 11.35 -3.20
CA SER A 26 8.38 12.40 -2.18
C SER A 26 7.44 12.00 -1.05
N MET A 27 7.91 12.14 0.19
CA MET A 27 7.05 11.95 1.38
C MET A 27 5.80 12.83 1.37
N ARG A 28 5.93 14.09 0.89
CA ARG A 28 4.81 15.04 0.84
C ARG A 28 3.73 14.55 -0.10
N PHE A 29 4.11 14.02 -1.25
CA PHE A 29 3.18 13.47 -2.24
C PHE A 29 2.44 12.25 -1.67
N ALA A 30 3.15 11.30 -1.06
CA ALA A 30 2.54 10.13 -0.43
C ALA A 30 1.54 10.51 0.68
N ILE A 31 1.88 11.49 1.53
CA ILE A 31 0.98 11.99 2.59
C ILE A 31 -0.28 12.62 1.99
N SER A 32 -0.14 13.42 0.91
CA SER A 32 -1.30 14.02 0.24
C SER A 32 -2.25 12.96 -0.33
N LEU A 33 -1.70 11.94 -1.01
CA LEU A 33 -2.49 10.83 -1.53
C LEU A 33 -3.20 10.06 -0.40
N LEU A 34 -2.48 9.76 0.68
CA LEU A 34 -3.04 9.08 1.85
C LEU A 34 -4.18 9.87 2.47
N THR A 35 -4.03 11.20 2.59
CA THR A 35 -5.08 12.08 3.12
C THR A 35 -6.34 12.03 2.26
N ILE A 36 -6.20 12.08 0.93
CA ILE A 36 -7.35 11.99 0.01
C ILE A 36 -8.03 10.63 0.14
N ILE A 37 -7.27 9.53 0.21
CA ILE A 37 -7.82 8.19 0.41
C ILE A 37 -8.56 8.09 1.75
N CYS A 38 -8.01 8.64 2.83
CA CYS A 38 -8.69 8.67 4.13
C CYS A 38 -10.05 9.39 4.04
N ILE A 39 -10.10 10.57 3.41
CA ILE A 39 -11.34 11.33 3.23
C ILE A 39 -12.33 10.52 2.39
N ALA A 40 -11.89 9.96 1.26
CA ALA A 40 -12.72 9.13 0.41
C ALA A 40 -13.26 7.88 1.13
N SER A 41 -12.43 7.25 1.97
CA SER A 41 -12.83 6.09 2.78
C SER A 41 -13.87 6.44 3.83
N VAL A 42 -13.78 7.61 4.46
CA VAL A 42 -14.83 8.11 5.37
C VAL A 42 -16.14 8.26 4.62
N ILE A 43 -16.13 8.89 3.44
CA ILE A 43 -17.32 9.03 2.59
C ILE A 43 -17.90 7.66 2.24
N GLY A 44 -17.05 6.73 1.77
CA GLY A 44 -17.44 5.37 1.38
C GLY A 44 -17.96 4.52 2.54
N THR A 45 -17.61 4.86 3.79
CA THR A 45 -18.12 4.18 4.99
C THR A 45 -19.45 4.77 5.46
N VAL A 46 -19.62 6.08 5.35
CA VAL A 46 -20.85 6.78 5.79
C VAL A 46 -21.98 6.58 4.78
N LEU A 47 -21.67 6.66 3.48
CA LEU A 47 -22.64 6.40 2.43
C LEU A 47 -22.80 4.89 2.23
N LYS A 48 -24.04 4.39 2.25
CA LYS A 48 -24.31 3.02 1.85
C LYS A 48 -23.80 2.81 0.43
N GLN A 49 -23.09 1.74 0.21
CA GLN A 49 -22.48 1.43 -1.08
C GLN A 49 -23.34 0.45 -1.87
N GLN A 50 -23.42 0.65 -3.19
CA GLN A 50 -24.07 -0.27 -4.15
C GLN A 50 -25.56 -0.55 -3.88
N GLU A 51 -26.28 0.42 -3.32
CA GLU A 51 -27.73 0.36 -3.17
C GLU A 51 -28.45 0.72 -4.49
N PRO A 52 -29.72 0.30 -4.67
CA PRO A 52 -30.53 0.77 -5.78
C PRO A 52 -30.66 2.30 -5.80
N ILE A 53 -30.57 2.90 -6.99
CA ILE A 53 -30.57 4.38 -7.16
C ILE A 53 -31.76 5.06 -6.50
N ASN A 54 -32.93 4.40 -6.48
CA ASN A 54 -34.14 4.92 -5.86
C ASN A 54 -33.97 5.19 -4.36
N ASN A 55 -33.14 4.42 -3.65
CA ASN A 55 -32.86 4.63 -2.23
C ASN A 55 -32.11 5.93 -2.01
N TYR A 56 -31.17 6.25 -2.88
CA TYR A 56 -30.41 7.50 -2.83
C TYR A 56 -31.26 8.71 -3.21
N VAL A 57 -32.13 8.57 -4.22
CA VAL A 57 -33.07 9.64 -4.60
C VAL A 57 -34.02 9.94 -3.46
N ASN A 58 -34.52 8.92 -2.76
CA ASN A 58 -35.41 9.11 -1.61
C ASN A 58 -34.70 9.74 -0.41
N GLN A 59 -33.40 9.47 -0.23
CA GLN A 59 -32.64 9.97 0.91
C GLN A 59 -32.06 11.37 0.69
N PHE A 60 -31.53 11.66 -0.50
CA PHE A 60 -30.80 12.89 -0.81
C PHE A 60 -31.53 13.83 -1.78
N GLY A 61 -32.65 13.38 -2.35
CA GLY A 61 -33.34 14.07 -3.42
C GLY A 61 -32.68 13.88 -4.80
N PRO A 62 -33.39 14.23 -5.89
CA PRO A 62 -32.93 13.94 -7.26
C PRO A 62 -31.65 14.68 -7.63
N PHE A 63 -31.46 15.91 -7.21
CA PHE A 63 -30.27 16.71 -7.52
C PHE A 63 -28.99 16.13 -6.92
N TRP A 64 -28.99 15.91 -5.60
CA TRP A 64 -27.79 15.41 -4.92
C TRP A 64 -27.48 13.95 -5.27
N SER A 65 -28.52 13.12 -5.51
CA SER A 65 -28.29 11.74 -5.94
C SER A 65 -27.59 11.68 -7.31
N GLU A 66 -27.92 12.60 -8.23
CA GLU A 66 -27.26 12.69 -9.52
C GLU A 66 -25.79 13.17 -9.38
N VAL A 67 -25.54 14.19 -8.56
CA VAL A 67 -24.17 14.70 -8.31
C VAL A 67 -23.29 13.62 -7.70
N PHE A 68 -23.77 12.93 -6.68
CA PHE A 68 -23.01 11.86 -6.01
C PHE A 68 -22.80 10.65 -6.94
N GLY A 69 -23.77 10.34 -7.80
CA GLY A 69 -23.63 9.32 -8.81
C GLY A 69 -22.55 9.65 -9.86
N LYS A 70 -22.48 10.89 -10.35
CA LYS A 70 -21.46 11.35 -11.29
C LYS A 70 -20.04 11.33 -10.69
N LEU A 71 -19.93 11.47 -9.36
CA LEU A 71 -18.67 11.38 -8.63
C LEU A 71 -18.31 9.93 -8.20
N ASP A 72 -19.13 8.95 -8.59
CA ASP A 72 -19.00 7.55 -8.19
C ASP A 72 -18.99 7.33 -6.66
N LEU A 73 -19.65 8.22 -5.88
CA LEU A 73 -19.63 8.13 -4.42
C LEU A 73 -20.46 6.96 -3.87
N TYR A 74 -21.32 6.36 -4.70
CA TYR A 74 -22.08 5.15 -4.36
C TYR A 74 -21.30 3.85 -4.56
N ALA A 75 -20.11 3.96 -5.14
CA ALA A 75 -19.16 2.85 -5.34
C ALA A 75 -17.71 3.34 -5.19
N VAL A 76 -17.42 4.08 -4.13
CA VAL A 76 -16.13 4.77 -3.89
C VAL A 76 -14.95 3.82 -4.08
N TYR A 77 -15.00 2.63 -3.49
CA TYR A 77 -13.90 1.67 -3.51
C TYR A 77 -13.64 1.05 -4.89
N SER A 78 -14.62 1.14 -5.80
CA SER A 78 -14.51 0.71 -7.20
C SER A 78 -14.41 1.88 -8.17
N ALA A 79 -14.46 3.12 -7.69
CA ALA A 79 -14.35 4.31 -8.51
C ALA A 79 -12.97 4.41 -9.17
N TRP A 80 -12.92 4.75 -10.46
CA TRP A 80 -11.67 4.80 -11.23
C TRP A 80 -10.63 5.76 -10.62
N TRP A 81 -11.07 6.91 -10.13
CA TRP A 81 -10.21 7.92 -9.49
C TRP A 81 -9.64 7.42 -8.16
N PHE A 82 -10.43 6.68 -7.36
CA PHE A 82 -9.96 6.07 -6.12
C PHE A 82 -8.89 5.01 -6.37
N LEU A 83 -9.15 4.11 -7.31
CA LEU A 83 -8.19 3.07 -7.72
C LEU A 83 -6.91 3.67 -8.31
N LEU A 84 -7.02 4.76 -9.08
CA LEU A 84 -5.86 5.48 -9.60
C LEU A 84 -5.00 6.06 -8.47
N ILE A 85 -5.62 6.76 -7.51
CA ILE A 85 -4.91 7.32 -6.35
C ILE A 85 -4.26 6.21 -5.54
N LEU A 86 -4.97 5.10 -5.34
CA LEU A 86 -4.46 3.93 -4.62
C LEU A 86 -3.24 3.32 -5.33
N ALA A 87 -3.28 3.20 -6.66
CA ALA A 87 -2.15 2.73 -7.47
C ALA A 87 -0.94 3.67 -7.34
N PHE A 88 -1.15 4.98 -7.42
CA PHE A 88 -0.09 5.97 -7.19
C PHE A 88 0.49 5.87 -5.78
N LEU A 89 -0.33 5.63 -4.76
CA LEU A 89 0.13 5.45 -3.39
C LEU A 89 0.99 4.20 -3.25
N VAL A 90 0.61 3.08 -3.88
CA VAL A 90 1.43 1.85 -3.92
C VAL A 90 2.80 2.14 -4.53
N VAL A 91 2.84 2.77 -5.69
CA VAL A 91 4.11 3.12 -6.37
C VAL A 91 4.95 4.06 -5.51
N SER A 92 4.36 5.15 -5.02
CA SER A 92 5.04 6.16 -4.20
C SER A 92 5.64 5.56 -2.92
N THR A 93 4.85 4.79 -2.19
CA THR A 93 5.30 4.16 -0.93
C THR A 93 6.37 3.09 -1.19
N SER A 94 6.23 2.30 -2.26
CA SER A 94 7.24 1.31 -2.65
C SER A 94 8.57 1.97 -3.01
N LEU A 95 8.57 3.07 -3.77
CA LEU A 95 9.77 3.85 -4.07
C LEU A 95 10.40 4.43 -2.80
N CYS A 96 9.59 4.92 -1.86
CA CYS A 96 10.08 5.39 -0.56
C CYS A 96 10.77 4.27 0.24
N ILE A 97 10.18 3.07 0.28
CA ILE A 97 10.78 1.90 0.94
C ILE A 97 12.10 1.55 0.27
N MET A 98 12.13 1.41 -1.05
CA MET A 98 13.33 1.06 -1.81
C MET A 98 14.48 2.05 -1.57
N ARG A 99 14.19 3.35 -1.52
CA ARG A 99 15.17 4.41 -1.27
C ARG A 99 15.73 4.43 0.15
N ASN A 100 14.91 4.10 1.14
CA ASN A 100 15.29 4.17 2.55
C ASN A 100 15.86 2.85 3.08
N THR A 101 15.48 1.72 2.53
CA THR A 101 15.94 0.39 2.96
C THR A 101 17.47 0.26 3.02
N PRO A 102 18.25 0.63 1.97
CA PRO A 102 19.70 0.52 2.02
C PRO A 102 20.32 1.36 3.15
N LYS A 103 19.79 2.57 3.37
CA LYS A 103 20.24 3.46 4.44
C LYS A 103 19.98 2.86 5.82
N ILE A 104 18.78 2.32 6.04
CA ILE A 104 18.40 1.67 7.29
C ILE A 104 19.25 0.43 7.54
N LEU A 105 19.46 -0.43 6.53
CA LEU A 105 20.30 -1.61 6.64
C LEU A 105 21.75 -1.26 6.93
N ASN A 106 22.29 -0.21 6.30
CA ASN A 106 23.61 0.30 6.59
C ASN A 106 23.71 0.80 8.04
N ASP A 107 22.74 1.59 8.52
CA ASP A 107 22.69 2.06 9.91
C ASP A 107 22.59 0.91 10.94
N LEU A 108 21.92 -0.21 10.57
CA LEU A 108 21.91 -1.42 11.40
C LEU A 108 23.29 -2.07 11.53
N ARG A 109 24.13 -1.96 10.51
CA ARG A 109 25.46 -2.61 10.47
C ARG A 109 26.56 -1.70 10.99
N THR A 110 26.56 -0.43 10.63
CA THR A 110 27.63 0.52 10.95
C THR A 110 27.43 1.16 12.33
N PHE A 111 28.54 1.55 12.96
CA PHE A 111 28.56 2.26 14.24
C PHE A 111 28.89 3.75 14.09
N LYS A 112 29.12 4.24 12.86
CA LYS A 112 29.59 5.60 12.56
C LYS A 112 30.91 5.92 13.28
N GLU A 113 31.75 4.92 13.42
CA GLU A 113 33.06 5.01 14.06
C GLU A 113 34.04 5.95 13.37
N ASN A 114 33.80 6.28 12.09
CA ASN A 114 34.70 7.12 11.28
C ASN A 114 34.31 8.62 11.28
N VAL A 115 33.58 9.08 12.30
CA VAL A 115 33.20 10.51 12.43
C VAL A 115 34.45 11.35 12.72
N ARG A 116 34.62 12.46 11.99
CA ARG A 116 35.74 13.40 12.18
C ARG A 116 35.59 14.16 13.50
N GLU A 117 36.68 14.54 14.15
CA GLU A 117 36.68 15.29 15.42
C GLU A 117 35.91 16.61 15.29
N GLN A 118 36.09 17.34 14.18
CA GLN A 118 35.33 18.57 13.93
C GLN A 118 33.82 18.33 13.89
N SER A 119 33.37 17.18 13.35
CA SER A 119 31.94 16.82 13.34
C SER A 119 31.43 16.48 14.72
N LEU A 120 32.25 15.88 15.60
CA LEU A 120 31.90 15.64 17.01
C LEU A 120 31.68 16.96 17.74
N LYS A 121 32.52 17.96 17.49
CA LYS A 121 32.40 19.30 18.08
C LYS A 121 31.15 20.06 17.60
N ALA A 122 30.57 19.68 16.46
CA ALA A 122 29.38 20.29 15.89
C ALA A 122 28.07 19.67 16.40
N PHE A 123 28.11 18.57 17.18
CA PHE A 123 26.90 17.97 17.72
C PHE A 123 26.24 18.88 18.78
N GLY A 124 24.90 18.92 18.78
CA GLY A 124 24.13 19.71 19.74
C GLY A 124 24.28 19.23 21.18
N HIS A 125 24.51 17.92 21.38
CA HIS A 125 24.79 17.33 22.69
C HIS A 125 26.23 16.87 22.73
N LYS A 126 27.07 17.60 23.40
CA LYS A 126 28.50 17.30 23.57
C LYS A 126 28.94 17.66 24.99
N ALA A 127 29.93 16.94 25.50
CA ALA A 127 30.63 17.25 26.70
C ALA A 127 32.11 16.94 26.52
N GLU A 128 32.98 17.67 27.19
CA GLU A 128 34.44 17.47 27.22
C GLU A 128 34.87 17.33 28.65
N ALA A 129 35.71 16.34 28.94
CA ALA A 129 36.26 16.11 30.26
C ALA A 129 37.69 15.57 30.16
N ALA A 130 38.56 15.96 31.12
CA ALA A 130 39.86 15.34 31.29
C ALA A 130 39.70 13.98 31.97
N LEU A 131 40.37 12.96 31.43
CA LEU A 131 40.34 11.61 31.99
C LEU A 131 41.68 11.29 32.68
N PRO A 132 41.66 10.53 33.78
CA PRO A 132 42.87 10.33 34.65
C PRO A 132 43.83 9.27 34.10
N ALA A 133 43.38 8.35 33.21
CA ALA A 133 44.20 7.26 32.68
C ALA A 133 44.49 7.45 31.20
N ASP A 134 45.31 6.53 30.62
CA ASP A 134 45.61 6.50 29.21
C ASP A 134 44.36 6.26 28.35
N ALA A 135 44.39 6.73 27.12
CA ALA A 135 43.25 6.73 26.19
C ALA A 135 42.67 5.33 25.96
N GLN A 136 43.47 4.30 25.90
CA GLN A 136 43.03 2.92 25.68
C GLN A 136 42.26 2.36 26.87
N THR A 137 42.79 2.54 28.08
CA THR A 137 42.19 2.07 29.33
C THR A 137 40.83 2.76 29.57
N GLU A 138 40.76 4.08 29.38
CA GLU A 138 39.51 4.82 29.51
C GLU A 138 38.48 4.45 28.41
N ALA A 139 38.89 4.29 27.17
CA ALA A 139 38.00 3.85 26.12
C ALA A 139 37.40 2.46 26.41
N ARG A 140 38.21 1.54 26.96
CA ARG A 140 37.73 0.20 27.35
C ARG A 140 36.75 0.30 28.52
N ARG A 141 37.06 1.08 29.56
CA ARG A 141 36.20 1.30 30.73
C ARG A 141 34.83 1.87 30.32
N ILE A 142 34.84 2.90 29.45
CA ILE A 142 33.63 3.51 28.93
C ILE A 142 32.85 2.49 28.06
N GLY A 143 33.54 1.73 27.24
CA GLY A 143 32.92 0.67 26.42
C GLY A 143 32.22 -0.39 27.26
N GLU A 144 32.88 -0.88 28.34
CA GLU A 144 32.31 -1.88 29.26
C GLU A 144 31.08 -1.34 30.00
N ALA A 145 31.13 -0.10 30.45
CA ALA A 145 30.00 0.57 31.10
C ALA A 145 28.80 0.71 30.15
N LEU A 146 29.04 1.04 28.89
CA LEU A 146 27.99 1.13 27.87
C LEU A 146 27.40 -0.24 27.54
N VAL A 147 28.22 -1.28 27.44
CA VAL A 147 27.74 -2.67 27.24
C VAL A 147 26.89 -3.12 28.43
N ALA A 148 27.31 -2.85 29.64
CA ALA A 148 26.54 -3.14 30.86
C ALA A 148 25.18 -2.41 30.85
N ALA A 149 25.11 -1.21 30.26
CA ALA A 149 23.87 -0.45 30.07
C ALA A 149 23.03 -0.91 28.84
N GLY A 150 23.40 -2.01 28.18
CA GLY A 150 22.65 -2.59 27.06
C GLY A 150 22.97 -1.99 25.68
N TRP A 151 24.04 -1.20 25.57
CA TRP A 151 24.47 -0.65 24.27
C TRP A 151 25.36 -1.65 23.52
N ARG A 152 25.26 -1.62 22.20
CA ARG A 152 26.23 -2.31 21.33
C ARG A 152 27.39 -1.35 21.09
N VAL A 153 28.61 -1.80 21.37
CA VAL A 153 29.81 -0.95 21.35
C VAL A 153 30.83 -1.45 20.33
N LYS A 154 31.51 -0.51 19.67
CA LYS A 154 32.69 -0.76 18.85
C LYS A 154 33.80 0.20 19.28
N LEU A 155 34.98 -0.35 19.59
CA LEU A 155 36.17 0.39 19.90
C LEU A 155 37.09 0.43 18.66
N GLN A 156 37.67 1.60 18.40
CA GLN A 156 38.61 1.78 17.26
C GLN A 156 39.73 2.75 17.66
N SER A 157 40.96 2.35 17.46
CA SER A 157 42.12 3.26 17.58
C SER A 157 42.15 4.25 16.42
N ARG A 158 42.64 5.47 16.70
CA ARG A 158 42.73 6.56 15.72
C ARG A 158 44.04 7.33 15.92
N PRO A 159 44.77 7.65 14.84
CA PRO A 159 45.84 8.62 14.93
C PRO A 159 45.25 10.01 15.22
N THR A 160 45.79 10.67 16.23
CA THR A 160 45.49 12.06 16.58
C THR A 160 46.79 12.89 16.52
N PRO A 161 46.68 14.22 16.41
CA PRO A 161 47.87 15.09 16.43
C PRO A 161 48.76 14.93 17.68
N SER A 162 48.13 14.50 18.79
CA SER A 162 48.77 14.31 20.10
C SER A 162 49.22 12.87 20.40
N GLY A 163 49.09 11.92 19.43
CA GLY A 163 49.41 10.52 19.58
C GLY A 163 48.28 9.58 19.20
N GLU A 164 48.22 8.39 19.76
CA GLU A 164 47.15 7.43 19.53
C GLU A 164 45.90 7.77 20.38
N GLY A 165 44.79 8.02 19.68
CA GLY A 165 43.49 8.22 20.31
C GLY A 165 42.55 7.04 20.10
N TRP A 166 41.46 7.01 20.84
CA TRP A 166 40.46 5.94 20.75
C TRP A 166 39.07 6.51 20.52
N MET A 167 38.31 5.85 19.65
CA MET A 167 36.90 6.12 19.42
C MET A 167 36.06 5.01 20.05
N VAL A 168 35.14 5.39 20.92
CA VAL A 168 34.09 4.53 21.45
C VAL A 168 32.79 4.86 20.72
N ALA A 169 32.38 4.02 19.81
CA ALA A 169 31.11 4.18 19.09
C ALA A 169 30.07 3.23 19.67
N ALA A 170 28.95 3.76 20.15
CA ALA A 170 27.91 2.98 20.77
C ALA A 170 26.56 3.26 20.13
N LYS A 171 25.70 2.24 20.06
CA LYS A 171 24.35 2.36 19.55
C LYS A 171 23.36 1.48 20.30
N VAL A 172 22.12 1.97 20.44
CA VAL A 172 20.99 1.26 21.03
C VAL A 172 19.71 1.59 20.26
N GLY A 173 18.71 0.72 20.29
CA GLY A 173 17.40 0.98 19.70
C GLY A 173 17.36 1.05 18.16
N VAL A 174 18.43 0.69 17.46
CA VAL A 174 18.51 0.80 15.99
C VAL A 174 17.48 -0.09 15.30
N ALA A 175 17.05 -1.18 15.96
CA ALA A 175 15.97 -2.06 15.48
C ALA A 175 14.63 -1.34 15.30
N ASN A 176 14.40 -0.21 15.99
CA ASN A 176 13.18 0.59 15.83
C ASN A 176 13.00 1.10 14.40
N LYS A 177 14.09 1.26 13.62
CA LYS A 177 14.04 1.61 12.21
C LYS A 177 13.39 0.53 11.33
N LEU A 178 13.40 -0.74 11.78
CA LEU A 178 12.69 -1.83 11.10
C LEU A 178 11.17 -1.64 11.21
N GLY A 179 10.68 -1.03 12.29
CA GLY A 179 9.28 -0.67 12.44
C GLY A 179 8.79 0.27 11.33
N TYR A 180 9.64 1.21 10.90
CA TYR A 180 9.35 2.05 9.75
C TYR A 180 9.13 1.22 8.47
N LEU A 181 10.03 0.28 8.17
CA LEU A 181 9.89 -0.60 6.99
C LEU A 181 8.63 -1.46 7.09
N ALA A 182 8.39 -2.05 8.26
CA ALA A 182 7.21 -2.90 8.49
C ALA A 182 5.90 -2.12 8.29
N ALA A 183 5.79 -0.92 8.88
CA ALA A 183 4.60 -0.08 8.76
C ALA A 183 4.33 0.34 7.31
N HIS A 184 5.36 0.78 6.58
CA HIS A 184 5.20 1.18 5.18
C HIS A 184 4.90 -0.01 4.25
N SER A 185 5.52 -1.17 4.50
CA SER A 185 5.21 -2.40 3.78
C SER A 185 3.77 -2.87 4.03
N ALA A 186 3.27 -2.72 5.26
CA ALA A 186 1.87 -3.02 5.57
C ALA A 186 0.89 -2.13 4.79
N ILE A 187 1.18 -0.83 4.67
CA ILE A 187 0.38 0.10 3.86
C ILE A 187 0.34 -0.37 2.39
N VAL A 188 1.51 -0.73 1.83
CA VAL A 188 1.59 -1.23 0.44
C VAL A 188 0.75 -2.50 0.27
N LEU A 189 0.85 -3.45 1.20
CA LEU A 189 0.06 -4.70 1.14
C LEU A 189 -1.44 -4.45 1.22
N VAL A 190 -1.88 -3.57 2.12
CA VAL A 190 -3.31 -3.19 2.24
C VAL A 190 -3.80 -2.51 0.97
N CYS A 191 -3.00 -1.59 0.40
CA CYS A 191 -3.36 -0.91 -0.84
C CYS A 191 -3.42 -1.87 -2.05
N ILE A 192 -2.50 -2.83 -2.15
CA ILE A 192 -2.55 -3.88 -3.19
C ILE A 192 -3.80 -4.72 -3.02
N GLY A 193 -4.14 -5.12 -1.77
CA GLY A 193 -5.40 -5.81 -1.47
C GLY A 193 -6.62 -5.02 -1.94
N GLY A 194 -6.65 -3.70 -1.67
CA GLY A 194 -7.72 -2.82 -2.14
C GLY A 194 -7.80 -2.69 -3.67
N LEU A 195 -6.67 -2.66 -4.37
CA LEU A 195 -6.64 -2.67 -5.84
C LEU A 195 -7.22 -3.97 -6.41
N LEU A 196 -6.92 -5.11 -5.80
CA LEU A 196 -7.45 -6.40 -6.22
C LEU A 196 -8.96 -6.50 -5.94
N ASP A 197 -9.41 -5.98 -4.79
CA ASP A 197 -10.83 -5.95 -4.41
C ASP A 197 -11.65 -4.95 -5.23
N GLY A 198 -11.04 -3.89 -5.73
CA GLY A 198 -11.69 -2.80 -6.49
C GLY A 198 -12.02 -3.10 -7.94
N ASP A 199 -12.17 -4.35 -8.35
CA ASP A 199 -12.46 -4.80 -9.73
C ASP A 199 -11.41 -4.38 -10.78
N LEU A 200 -10.24 -3.87 -10.36
CA LEU A 200 -9.20 -3.43 -11.29
C LEU A 200 -8.73 -4.58 -12.21
N VAL A 201 -8.57 -5.77 -11.64
CA VAL A 201 -8.16 -6.97 -12.40
C VAL A 201 -9.25 -7.36 -13.41
N VAL A 202 -10.53 -7.33 -13.01
CA VAL A 202 -11.68 -7.61 -13.86
C VAL A 202 -11.74 -6.59 -15.01
N ARG A 203 -11.61 -5.30 -14.72
CA ARG A 203 -11.59 -4.23 -15.74
C ARG A 203 -10.43 -4.36 -16.71
N ALA A 204 -9.24 -4.70 -16.20
CA ALA A 204 -8.07 -4.96 -17.04
C ALA A 204 -8.31 -6.16 -17.97
N GLN A 205 -8.86 -7.26 -17.47
CA GLN A 205 -9.21 -8.43 -18.29
C GLN A 205 -10.27 -8.08 -19.33
N MET A 206 -11.30 -7.32 -18.99
CA MET A 206 -12.29 -6.86 -19.97
C MET A 206 -11.62 -6.08 -21.09
N TRP A 207 -10.69 -5.19 -20.76
CA TRP A 207 -10.01 -4.37 -21.76
C TRP A 207 -9.02 -5.16 -22.62
N PHE A 208 -8.13 -5.96 -21.99
CA PHE A 208 -7.11 -6.72 -22.72
C PHE A 208 -7.64 -7.94 -23.45
N SER A 209 -8.68 -8.61 -22.93
CA SER A 209 -9.24 -9.85 -23.51
C SER A 209 -10.52 -9.60 -24.32
N GLY A 210 -10.92 -8.34 -24.52
CA GLY A 210 -12.12 -7.98 -25.26
C GLY A 210 -13.42 -8.50 -24.63
N LYS A 211 -13.42 -8.72 -23.30
CA LYS A 211 -14.61 -9.18 -22.58
C LYS A 211 -15.59 -8.03 -22.40
N THR A 212 -16.87 -8.32 -22.57
CA THR A 212 -17.95 -7.33 -22.45
C THR A 212 -19.01 -7.79 -21.46
N VAL A 213 -19.76 -6.83 -20.92
CA VAL A 213 -20.85 -7.10 -19.98
C VAL A 213 -22.04 -7.69 -20.74
N PHE A 214 -22.72 -8.66 -20.16
CA PHE A 214 -23.95 -9.22 -20.67
C PHE A 214 -25.14 -8.47 -20.07
N SER A 215 -25.98 -7.87 -20.90
CA SER A 215 -27.17 -7.13 -20.49
C SER A 215 -28.48 -7.86 -20.83
N GLY A 216 -28.40 -9.07 -21.37
CA GLY A 216 -29.55 -9.91 -21.70
C GLY A 216 -30.11 -10.68 -20.50
N GLY A 217 -31.23 -11.36 -20.70
CA GLY A 217 -31.82 -12.33 -19.77
C GLY A 217 -31.64 -13.75 -20.32
N GLY A 218 -31.80 -14.77 -19.45
CA GLY A 218 -31.70 -16.18 -19.84
C GLY A 218 -31.02 -17.07 -18.83
N LEU A 219 -30.70 -18.27 -19.23
CA LEU A 219 -29.96 -19.20 -18.39
C LEU A 219 -28.46 -18.86 -18.39
N ILE A 220 -27.80 -19.10 -17.26
CA ILE A 220 -26.34 -18.89 -17.10
C ILE A 220 -25.56 -19.73 -18.15
N SER A 221 -26.07 -20.91 -18.52
CA SER A 221 -25.50 -21.79 -19.55
C SER A 221 -25.45 -21.15 -20.94
N ASP A 222 -26.39 -20.28 -21.25
CA ASP A 222 -26.59 -19.74 -22.61
C ASP A 222 -25.77 -18.45 -22.83
N VAL A 223 -25.12 -17.94 -21.79
CA VAL A 223 -24.31 -16.71 -21.87
C VAL A 223 -23.02 -17.00 -22.63
N PRO A 224 -22.75 -16.27 -23.75
CA PRO A 224 -21.56 -16.48 -24.57
C PRO A 224 -20.25 -16.29 -23.83
N ALA A 225 -19.19 -16.96 -24.32
CA ALA A 225 -17.85 -16.92 -23.70
C ALA A 225 -17.23 -15.51 -23.63
N GLN A 226 -17.66 -14.57 -24.49
CA GLN A 226 -17.20 -13.18 -24.44
C GLN A 226 -17.63 -12.43 -23.15
N HIS A 227 -18.66 -12.95 -22.46
CA HIS A 227 -19.19 -12.40 -21.20
C HIS A 227 -18.76 -13.23 -19.98
N ARG A 228 -17.80 -14.15 -20.16
CA ARG A 228 -17.26 -15.02 -19.11
C ARG A 228 -15.79 -14.73 -18.89
N LEU A 229 -15.41 -14.60 -17.62
CA LEU A 229 -14.01 -14.52 -17.19
C LEU A 229 -13.40 -15.92 -17.11
N SER A 230 -12.09 -16.01 -17.32
CA SER A 230 -11.35 -17.27 -17.18
C SER A 230 -11.35 -17.79 -15.75
N VAL A 231 -11.26 -19.11 -15.59
CA VAL A 231 -11.04 -19.78 -14.30
C VAL A 231 -9.70 -19.39 -13.65
N ASP A 232 -8.74 -18.90 -14.45
CA ASP A 232 -7.43 -18.43 -13.98
C ASP A 232 -7.46 -16.98 -13.45
N ASN A 233 -8.64 -16.36 -13.37
CA ASN A 233 -8.79 -15.04 -12.79
C ASN A 233 -8.35 -15.06 -11.32
N PRO A 234 -7.39 -14.20 -10.89
CA PRO A 234 -6.89 -14.20 -9.52
C PRO A 234 -7.91 -13.66 -8.49
N THR A 235 -9.03 -13.08 -8.95
CA THR A 235 -10.06 -12.51 -8.06
C THR A 235 -11.39 -13.23 -8.29
N PHE A 236 -11.90 -13.90 -7.25
CA PHE A 236 -13.21 -14.54 -7.26
C PHE A 236 -14.20 -13.69 -6.45
N ARG A 237 -14.84 -12.74 -7.12
CA ARG A 237 -15.86 -11.91 -6.51
C ARG A 237 -17.16 -12.01 -7.29
N GLY A 238 -18.26 -12.25 -6.61
CA GLY A 238 -19.56 -12.34 -7.24
C GLY A 238 -20.57 -13.11 -6.40
N ASN A 239 -21.79 -13.16 -6.86
CA ASN A 239 -22.88 -13.88 -6.23
C ASN A 239 -23.02 -15.27 -6.84
N LEU A 240 -22.95 -16.30 -6.03
CA LEU A 240 -23.21 -17.68 -6.43
C LEU A 240 -24.65 -18.04 -6.10
N LEU A 241 -25.44 -18.34 -7.12
CA LEU A 241 -26.82 -18.80 -6.96
C LEU A 241 -26.84 -20.33 -6.92
N VAL A 242 -27.21 -20.91 -5.78
CA VAL A 242 -27.31 -22.37 -5.60
C VAL A 242 -28.65 -22.66 -4.94
N THR A 243 -29.43 -23.55 -5.56
CA THR A 243 -30.68 -24.06 -4.98
C THR A 243 -30.37 -25.21 -4.00
N GLU A 244 -31.23 -25.45 -3.03
CA GLU A 244 -31.09 -26.60 -2.12
C GLU A 244 -31.08 -27.92 -2.92
N GLY A 245 -30.12 -28.79 -2.63
CA GLY A 245 -29.84 -29.99 -3.39
C GLY A 245 -29.12 -29.76 -4.73
N GLY A 246 -28.89 -28.51 -5.12
CA GLY A 246 -28.24 -28.16 -6.38
C GLY A 246 -26.74 -27.94 -6.25
N ARG A 247 -26.11 -27.75 -7.42
CA ARG A 247 -24.66 -27.47 -7.56
C ARG A 247 -24.45 -26.26 -8.48
N ALA A 248 -23.48 -25.41 -8.17
CA ALA A 248 -23.06 -24.33 -9.02
C ALA A 248 -21.55 -24.11 -8.98
N SER A 249 -20.97 -23.73 -10.13
CA SER A 249 -19.56 -23.39 -10.28
C SER A 249 -19.35 -22.07 -11.00
N THR A 250 -20.43 -21.29 -11.25
CA THR A 250 -20.36 -20.00 -11.93
C THR A 250 -20.92 -18.91 -11.04
N VAL A 251 -20.13 -17.88 -10.77
CA VAL A 251 -20.56 -16.69 -10.04
C VAL A 251 -20.96 -15.58 -10.98
N ILE A 252 -21.86 -14.72 -10.52
CA ILE A 252 -22.38 -13.56 -11.25
C ILE A 252 -21.74 -12.31 -10.64
N LEU A 253 -20.97 -11.58 -11.43
CA LEU A 253 -20.42 -10.27 -11.08
C LEU A 253 -21.35 -9.19 -11.62
N SER A 254 -22.03 -8.49 -10.73
CA SER A 254 -22.87 -7.34 -11.11
C SER A 254 -22.00 -6.16 -11.52
N GLN A 255 -22.28 -5.57 -12.66
CA GLN A 255 -21.67 -4.35 -13.17
C GLN A 255 -22.76 -3.30 -13.43
N PRO A 256 -22.46 -2.00 -13.50
CA PRO A 256 -23.49 -0.96 -13.68
C PRO A 256 -24.35 -1.15 -14.92
N THR A 257 -23.83 -1.79 -15.97
CA THR A 257 -24.52 -1.97 -17.27
C THR A 257 -24.96 -3.40 -17.56
N GLY A 258 -24.77 -4.34 -16.60
CA GLY A 258 -25.13 -5.75 -16.78
C GLY A 258 -24.33 -6.67 -15.87
N VAL A 259 -24.04 -7.88 -16.31
CA VAL A 259 -23.33 -8.89 -15.52
C VAL A 259 -22.16 -9.49 -16.31
N LEU A 260 -21.13 -9.89 -15.59
CA LEU A 260 -20.09 -10.80 -16.08
C LEU A 260 -20.20 -12.12 -15.32
N LEU A 261 -19.94 -13.21 -15.99
CA LEU A 261 -19.87 -14.53 -15.39
C LEU A 261 -18.40 -14.89 -15.11
N GLN A 262 -18.17 -15.51 -13.97
CA GLN A 262 -16.87 -16.07 -13.58
C GLN A 262 -17.04 -17.54 -13.28
N ASP A 263 -16.38 -18.38 -14.03
CA ASP A 263 -16.35 -19.82 -13.75
C ASP A 263 -15.32 -20.09 -12.63
N LEU A 264 -15.72 -20.85 -11.62
CA LEU A 264 -14.89 -21.22 -10.48
C LEU A 264 -14.13 -22.53 -10.77
N PRO A 265 -12.91 -22.69 -10.27
CA PRO A 265 -12.16 -23.95 -10.37
C PRO A 265 -12.69 -25.05 -9.47
N PHE A 266 -13.78 -24.81 -8.76
CA PHE A 266 -14.46 -25.74 -7.87
C PHE A 266 -15.99 -25.60 -8.00
N THR A 267 -16.70 -26.60 -7.50
CA THR A 267 -18.18 -26.62 -7.49
C THR A 267 -18.67 -26.55 -6.05
N VAL A 268 -19.65 -25.70 -5.80
CA VAL A 268 -20.35 -25.61 -4.51
C VAL A 268 -21.65 -26.38 -4.59
N GLU A 269 -21.87 -27.30 -3.65
CA GLU A 269 -23.10 -28.05 -3.49
C GLU A 269 -23.81 -27.59 -2.22
N LEU A 270 -25.04 -27.10 -2.33
CA LEU A 270 -25.87 -26.72 -1.19
C LEU A 270 -26.74 -27.91 -0.79
N LYS A 271 -26.35 -28.62 0.26
CA LYS A 271 -27.08 -29.80 0.74
C LYS A 271 -28.41 -29.44 1.41
N LYS A 272 -28.38 -28.39 2.26
CA LYS A 272 -29.57 -27.97 3.01
C LYS A 272 -29.43 -26.45 3.33
N PHE A 273 -30.54 -25.74 3.17
CA PHE A 273 -30.68 -24.36 3.63
C PHE A 273 -31.55 -24.33 4.88
N VAL A 274 -31.03 -23.78 5.97
CA VAL A 274 -31.74 -23.72 7.26
C VAL A 274 -31.84 -22.25 7.67
N VAL A 275 -33.05 -21.81 7.95
CA VAL A 275 -33.30 -20.49 8.52
C VAL A 275 -33.92 -20.65 9.91
N ASP A 276 -33.23 -20.14 10.92
CA ASP A 276 -33.79 -20.02 12.25
C ASP A 276 -34.62 -18.75 12.36
N TYR A 277 -35.76 -18.89 13.07
CA TYR A 277 -36.67 -17.78 13.31
C TYR A 277 -36.74 -17.42 14.79
N TYR A 278 -36.89 -16.15 15.11
CA TYR A 278 -37.29 -15.71 16.44
C TYR A 278 -38.74 -16.13 16.69
N SER A 279 -39.17 -16.17 17.97
CA SER A 279 -40.54 -16.43 18.35
C SER A 279 -41.57 -15.43 17.75
N THR A 280 -41.08 -14.31 17.28
CA THR A 280 -41.84 -13.27 16.57
C THR A 280 -42.08 -13.56 15.10
N GLY A 281 -41.56 -14.68 14.57
CA GLY A 281 -41.62 -15.03 13.13
C GLY A 281 -40.63 -14.32 12.24
N MET A 282 -39.73 -13.49 12.79
CA MET A 282 -38.63 -12.88 12.01
C MET A 282 -37.45 -13.82 11.89
N PRO A 283 -36.81 -13.92 10.71
CA PRO A 283 -35.62 -14.72 10.54
C PRO A 283 -34.47 -14.19 11.41
N LYS A 284 -33.73 -15.11 12.06
CA LYS A 284 -32.46 -14.78 12.70
C LYS A 284 -31.42 -14.61 11.61
N LEU A 285 -30.87 -13.42 11.47
CA LEU A 285 -29.75 -13.16 10.61
C LEU A 285 -28.47 -13.58 11.35
N PHE A 286 -27.83 -14.65 10.90
CA PHE A 286 -26.48 -14.99 11.31
C PHE A 286 -25.52 -14.31 10.35
N ALA A 287 -24.71 -13.41 10.89
CA ALA A 287 -23.60 -12.81 10.16
C ALA A 287 -22.39 -13.76 10.19
#